data_d117b99f2314bdf8f6a01cc6ec381e69
#
_entry.id   d117b99f2314bdf8f6a01cc6ec381e69
#
_cell.length_a   1.000
_cell.length_b   1.000
_cell.length_c   1.000
_cell.angle_alpha   90.00
_cell.angle_beta   90.00
_cell.angle_gamma   90.00
#
_symmetry.space_group_name_H-M   'P 1'
#
loop_
_entity.id
_entity.type
_entity.pdbx_description
1 polymer ?
#
loop_
_entity_poly.entity_id
_entity_poly.type
_entity_poly.pdbx_seq_one_letter_code
_entity_poly.pdbx_strand_id
1 'polypeptide(L)'
;MKSDNQPASGALLASEKTASLGSVRRRSFLTTLGLGSAALAVTPTARSQDKVIQGFERAPTAPDASRGWKPVSDRKIRVGLVGYGVCQFGAAFSFQDHPNVEVVAVSDLIPDRCGALAKAARCDKTYPSLEELVKDDRIEAVFVATDAPSHPRHCLEVLKHGKHVASAVPAVFGSLEDAHRLFEAVKASGLKYMMFETSYFHEDLYGMRQVYNAGGLGKLLYAEGEYFHYMPTPIDSFKGWRIGLPPQWYPTHSNAYYVGVTGGSFTEVSCMAAPSRLDHLQPANNRYRNPFGTEIALFRTSEEGMARMGVSWDSPGYGGEMGRIRGQKGSYYGKYEGSEGNLPDIKRPPLPPGVEAGGHGGSHGYLMNEFVTAILQDRKPLVDIAQALNMTVAGIVAHESAMKGGERLKIPQLKMW
;
A
#
# COMPACT_ATOMS: atom_id res chain seq x y z
N MET A 1 -65.15 34.37 -3.36
CA MET A 1 -65.62 34.07 -4.71
C MET A 1 -64.85 32.79 -5.13
N LYS A 2 -65.39 31.59 -4.93
CA LYS A 2 -66.19 30.75 -5.85
C LYS A 2 -65.46 30.68 -7.20
N SER A 3 -65.08 29.56 -7.77
CA SER A 3 -65.69 28.20 -7.84
C SER A 3 -64.62 27.27 -8.46
N ASP A 4 -64.41 26.05 -7.93
CA ASP A 4 -64.95 24.77 -8.41
C ASP A 4 -64.74 24.47 -9.91
N ASN A 5 -63.95 23.40 -10.20
CA ASN A 5 -64.50 22.18 -10.84
C ASN A 5 -63.40 21.13 -11.10
N GLN A 6 -63.57 19.95 -10.51
CA GLN A 6 -63.29 18.64 -11.07
C GLN A 6 -64.64 18.15 -11.73
N PRO A 7 -64.71 16.98 -12.42
CA PRO A 7 -63.78 15.91 -12.79
C PRO A 7 -63.97 15.39 -14.25
N ALA A 8 -63.22 14.41 -14.67
CA ALA A 8 -63.75 13.26 -15.38
C ALA A 8 -62.68 12.18 -15.70
N SER A 9 -63.00 11.06 -15.22
CA SER A 9 -62.64 9.67 -15.44
C SER A 9 -62.52 9.22 -16.90
N GLY A 10 -61.62 8.24 -17.12
CA GLY A 10 -61.56 7.44 -18.32
C GLY A 10 -60.66 6.22 -18.08
N ALA A 11 -61.28 5.13 -17.64
CA ALA A 11 -60.69 3.79 -17.57
C ALA A 11 -60.78 3.11 -18.91
N LEU A 12 -59.74 2.36 -19.31
CA LEU A 12 -59.83 1.24 -20.27
C LEU A 12 -58.66 0.28 -20.08
N LEU A 13 -58.90 -0.82 -19.41
CA LEU A 13 -58.82 -2.24 -19.76
C LEU A 13 -57.49 -2.78 -20.33
N ALA A 14 -56.90 -3.60 -19.53
CA ALA A 14 -56.21 -4.87 -19.57
C ALA A 14 -55.89 -5.52 -20.93
N SER A 15 -54.67 -6.01 -21.06
CA SER A 15 -54.38 -7.27 -21.75
C SER A 15 -53.14 -7.92 -21.13
N GLU A 16 -53.38 -8.99 -20.40
CA GLU A 16 -52.39 -9.96 -19.94
C GLU A 16 -51.75 -10.69 -21.14
N LYS A 17 -50.46 -10.81 -21.15
CA LYS A 17 -49.77 -11.92 -21.82
C LYS A 17 -48.72 -12.52 -20.88
N THR A 18 -49.14 -13.63 -20.31
CA THR A 18 -48.27 -14.62 -19.66
C THR A 18 -47.28 -15.20 -20.63
N ALA A 19 -45.98 -15.09 -20.32
CA ALA A 19 -44.93 -15.87 -20.95
C ALA A 19 -44.30 -16.80 -19.92
N SER A 20 -44.37 -18.09 -20.21
CA SER A 20 -43.98 -19.23 -19.40
C SER A 20 -42.47 -19.28 -19.12
N LEU A 21 -42.17 -19.56 -17.85
CA LEU A 21 -40.83 -19.96 -17.40
C LEU A 21 -40.51 -21.39 -17.86
N GLY A 22 -39.55 -21.52 -18.75
CA GLY A 22 -38.97 -22.79 -19.16
C GLY A 22 -38.01 -23.34 -18.10
N SER A 23 -38.38 -24.49 -17.55
CA SER A 23 -37.56 -25.27 -16.60
C SER A 23 -36.30 -25.84 -17.28
N VAL A 24 -35.10 -25.50 -16.75
CA VAL A 24 -33.86 -26.17 -17.12
C VAL A 24 -33.69 -27.44 -16.29
N ARG A 25 -33.80 -28.60 -16.94
CA ARG A 25 -33.64 -29.93 -16.36
C ARG A 25 -32.14 -30.15 -15.97
N ARG A 26 -31.95 -30.55 -14.72
CA ARG A 26 -30.72 -31.22 -14.25
C ARG A 26 -30.55 -32.55 -14.98
N ARG A 27 -29.46 -32.77 -15.67
CA ARG A 27 -29.03 -34.11 -16.11
C ARG A 27 -28.02 -34.67 -15.13
N SER A 28 -28.45 -35.71 -14.43
CA SER A 28 -27.65 -36.67 -13.68
C SER A 28 -26.81 -37.48 -14.66
N PHE A 29 -25.52 -37.69 -14.39
CA PHE A 29 -24.73 -38.76 -14.98
C PHE A 29 -24.34 -39.72 -13.86
N LEU A 30 -24.91 -40.91 -13.94
CA LEU A 30 -24.58 -42.07 -13.13
C LEU A 30 -23.69 -43.05 -13.93
N THR A 31 -22.61 -43.45 -13.29
CA THR A 31 -21.95 -44.78 -13.27
C THR A 31 -21.46 -45.44 -14.56
N THR A 32 -20.16 -45.77 -14.55
CA THR A 32 -19.69 -47.07 -14.97
C THR A 32 -18.54 -47.52 -14.03
N LEU A 33 -18.75 -48.66 -13.39
CA LEU A 33 -17.79 -49.41 -12.58
C LEU A 33 -16.77 -50.12 -13.51
N GLY A 34 -15.50 -50.00 -13.17
CA GLY A 34 -14.42 -50.83 -13.70
C GLY A 34 -13.41 -51.16 -12.61
N LEU A 35 -13.30 -52.43 -12.30
CA LEU A 35 -12.43 -53.07 -11.31
C LEU A 35 -10.94 -53.02 -11.71
N GLY A 36 -10.11 -52.77 -10.71
CA GLY A 36 -8.80 -53.44 -10.61
C GLY A 36 -7.56 -52.56 -10.66
N SER A 37 -6.96 -52.34 -9.51
CA SER A 37 -5.54 -52.54 -9.18
C SER A 37 -5.20 -51.75 -7.91
N ALA A 38 -4.77 -52.46 -6.89
CA ALA A 38 -4.26 -51.90 -5.64
C ALA A 38 -2.94 -51.18 -5.92
N ALA A 39 -2.97 -49.86 -5.92
CA ALA A 39 -1.80 -49.02 -5.81
C ALA A 39 -1.76 -48.46 -4.40
N LEU A 40 -0.67 -48.72 -3.70
CA LEU A 40 -0.34 -48.13 -2.40
C LEU A 40 -0.50 -46.62 -2.47
N ALA A 41 -1.55 -46.10 -1.85
CA ALA A 41 -1.76 -44.68 -1.67
C ALA A 41 -0.70 -44.16 -0.68
N VAL A 42 0.37 -43.59 -1.23
CA VAL A 42 1.17 -42.62 -0.48
C VAL A 42 0.26 -41.42 -0.27
N THR A 43 -0.27 -41.28 0.93
CA THR A 43 -0.98 -40.06 1.36
C THR A 43 -0.01 -38.89 1.21
N PRO A 44 -0.27 -37.91 0.35
CA PRO A 44 0.49 -36.68 0.42
C PRO A 44 0.14 -36.02 1.76
N THR A 45 1.16 -35.90 2.61
CA THR A 45 1.11 -35.02 3.76
C THR A 45 0.56 -33.70 3.27
N ALA A 46 -0.65 -33.33 3.70
CA ALA A 46 -1.23 -32.03 3.45
C ALA A 46 -0.24 -30.99 3.98
N ARG A 47 0.54 -30.39 3.08
CA ARG A 47 1.17 -29.13 3.36
C ARG A 47 0.04 -28.19 3.77
N SER A 48 0.07 -27.70 4.99
CA SER A 48 -0.71 -26.56 5.43
C SER A 48 -0.60 -25.52 4.31
N GLN A 49 -1.67 -25.30 3.57
CA GLN A 49 -1.77 -24.13 2.71
C GLN A 49 -1.76 -22.95 3.69
N ASP A 50 -0.61 -22.30 3.84
CA ASP A 50 -0.53 -21.05 4.55
C ASP A 50 -1.60 -20.16 3.93
N LYS A 51 -2.59 -19.73 4.73
CA LYS A 51 -3.66 -18.85 4.26
C LYS A 51 -2.99 -17.58 3.78
N VAL A 52 -2.98 -17.36 2.47
CA VAL A 52 -2.48 -16.14 1.88
C VAL A 52 -3.33 -14.99 2.43
N ILE A 53 -2.68 -14.03 3.06
CA ILE A 53 -3.34 -12.83 3.57
C ILE A 53 -3.71 -11.98 2.36
N GLN A 54 -4.95 -11.53 2.28
CA GLN A 54 -5.43 -10.66 1.21
C GLN A 54 -4.51 -9.43 1.07
N GLY A 55 -4.11 -9.09 -0.16
CA GLY A 55 -3.19 -8.00 -0.46
C GLY A 55 -1.70 -8.37 -0.38
N PHE A 56 -1.36 -9.59 0.11
CA PHE A 56 0.03 -10.08 0.18
C PHE A 56 0.34 -11.13 -0.88
N GLU A 57 -0.54 -11.32 -1.84
CA GLU A 57 -0.35 -12.22 -2.96
C GLU A 57 0.88 -11.80 -3.77
N ARG A 58 1.70 -12.79 -4.13
CA ARG A 58 2.86 -12.55 -5.01
C ARG A 58 2.41 -12.50 -6.46
N ALA A 59 2.71 -11.41 -7.14
CA ALA A 59 2.56 -11.33 -8.59
C ALA A 59 3.70 -12.12 -9.25
N PRO A 60 3.42 -12.89 -10.32
CA PRO A 60 4.45 -13.55 -11.08
C PRO A 60 5.37 -12.51 -11.72
N THR A 61 6.68 -12.75 -11.64
CA THR A 61 7.66 -11.94 -12.38
C THR A 61 7.64 -12.36 -13.84
N ALA A 62 7.50 -11.40 -14.76
CA ALA A 62 7.56 -11.70 -16.19
C ALA A 62 8.92 -12.33 -16.55
N PRO A 63 8.97 -13.36 -17.43
CA PRO A 63 10.23 -14.04 -17.77
C PRO A 63 11.30 -13.11 -18.35
N ASP A 64 10.91 -12.00 -18.94
CA ASP A 64 11.78 -10.99 -19.55
C ASP A 64 11.86 -9.70 -18.71
N ALA A 65 11.45 -9.72 -17.44
CA ALA A 65 11.42 -8.55 -16.58
C ALA A 65 12.77 -7.83 -16.45
N SER A 66 13.88 -8.54 -16.64
CA SER A 66 15.23 -7.97 -16.59
C SER A 66 15.78 -7.54 -17.97
N ARG A 67 14.98 -7.70 -19.04
CA ARG A 67 15.44 -7.31 -20.37
C ARG A 67 15.67 -5.80 -20.44
N GLY A 68 16.90 -5.41 -20.77
CA GLY A 68 17.29 -4.01 -20.87
C GLY A 68 17.72 -3.35 -19.57
N TRP A 69 17.66 -4.06 -18.42
CA TRP A 69 18.27 -3.54 -17.20
C TRP A 69 19.79 -3.39 -17.33
N LYS A 70 20.30 -2.31 -16.81
CA LYS A 70 21.77 -2.06 -16.78
C LYS A 70 22.14 -1.60 -15.37
N PRO A 71 23.25 -2.09 -14.80
CA PRO A 71 23.76 -1.59 -13.54
C PRO A 71 24.16 -0.12 -13.67
N VAL A 72 23.84 0.66 -12.65
CA VAL A 72 24.25 2.08 -12.58
C VAL A 72 25.62 2.24 -11.94
N SER A 73 26.16 1.18 -11.34
CA SER A 73 27.45 1.13 -10.64
C SER A 73 27.86 -0.33 -10.43
N ASP A 74 29.17 -0.57 -10.28
CA ASP A 74 29.70 -1.87 -9.84
C ASP A 74 29.77 -2.00 -8.30
N ARG A 75 29.48 -0.92 -7.58
CA ARG A 75 29.49 -0.86 -6.12
C ARG A 75 28.30 -1.65 -5.54
N LYS A 76 28.56 -2.34 -4.43
CA LYS A 76 27.51 -2.92 -3.58
C LYS A 76 27.26 -2.05 -2.36
N ILE A 77 26.00 -1.88 -2.01
CA ILE A 77 25.54 -1.25 -0.78
C ILE A 77 25.38 -2.33 0.28
N ARG A 78 25.97 -2.11 1.46
CA ARG A 78 25.86 -3.02 2.60
C ARG A 78 24.61 -2.67 3.40
N VAL A 79 23.66 -3.61 3.43
CA VAL A 79 22.30 -3.39 3.98
C VAL A 79 22.09 -4.24 5.22
N GLY A 80 21.50 -3.62 6.26
CA GLY A 80 20.88 -4.30 7.40
C GLY A 80 19.37 -4.45 7.19
N LEU A 81 18.81 -5.62 7.51
CA LEU A 81 17.36 -5.86 7.42
C LEU A 81 16.78 -6.06 8.81
N VAL A 82 15.71 -5.35 9.15
CA VAL A 82 15.12 -5.37 10.49
C VAL A 82 13.62 -5.62 10.43
N GLY A 83 13.18 -6.71 11.08
CA GLY A 83 11.80 -7.11 11.21
C GLY A 83 11.36 -8.21 10.26
N TYR A 84 10.80 -9.29 10.83
CA TYR A 84 10.28 -10.45 10.08
C TYR A 84 8.95 -10.92 10.69
N GLY A 85 7.99 -9.99 10.72
CA GLY A 85 6.64 -10.27 11.19
C GLY A 85 5.84 -11.12 10.18
N VAL A 86 4.51 -11.14 10.35
CA VAL A 86 3.59 -11.92 9.53
C VAL A 86 3.71 -11.63 8.02
N CYS A 87 4.05 -10.40 7.66
CA CYS A 87 4.23 -9.98 6.27
C CYS A 87 5.61 -10.35 5.69
N GLN A 88 6.54 -10.82 6.51
CA GLN A 88 7.91 -11.20 6.13
C GLN A 88 8.69 -10.14 5.34
N PHE A 89 8.35 -8.87 5.50
CA PHE A 89 8.87 -7.77 4.68
C PHE A 89 10.40 -7.64 4.74
N GLY A 90 11.05 -8.03 5.84
CA GLY A 90 12.52 -8.01 5.91
C GLY A 90 13.22 -8.73 4.76
N ALA A 91 12.60 -9.77 4.16
CA ALA A 91 13.14 -10.47 3.01
C ALA A 91 12.27 -10.38 1.74
N ALA A 92 11.00 -10.00 1.85
CA ALA A 92 10.04 -10.03 0.75
C ALA A 92 10.33 -9.01 -0.36
N PHE A 93 11.12 -7.96 -0.07
CA PHE A 93 11.54 -6.95 -1.04
C PHE A 93 12.78 -7.35 -1.85
N SER A 94 13.32 -8.56 -1.65
CA SER A 94 14.41 -9.15 -2.44
C SER A 94 15.75 -8.39 -2.41
N PHE A 95 16.07 -7.69 -1.31
CA PHE A 95 17.39 -7.07 -1.14
C PHE A 95 18.53 -8.06 -1.32
N GLN A 96 18.36 -9.30 -0.84
CA GLN A 96 19.33 -10.38 -0.94
C GLN A 96 19.57 -10.88 -2.37
N ASP A 97 18.74 -10.49 -3.32
CA ASP A 97 18.82 -10.91 -4.74
C ASP A 97 19.34 -9.79 -5.65
N HIS A 98 19.47 -8.56 -5.13
CA HIS A 98 19.91 -7.42 -5.95
C HIS A 98 21.42 -7.45 -6.19
N PRO A 99 21.91 -7.34 -7.45
CA PRO A 99 23.35 -7.42 -7.76
C PRO A 99 24.20 -6.36 -7.08
N ASN A 100 23.64 -5.18 -6.77
CA ASN A 100 24.34 -4.09 -6.08
C ASN A 100 24.06 -4.05 -4.57
N VAL A 101 23.62 -5.14 -3.96
CA VAL A 101 23.39 -5.24 -2.52
C VAL A 101 24.20 -6.38 -1.92
N GLU A 102 24.68 -6.15 -0.72
CA GLU A 102 25.17 -7.16 0.21
C GLU A 102 24.39 -7.03 1.52
N VAL A 103 23.62 -8.05 1.87
CA VAL A 103 22.94 -8.10 3.18
C VAL A 103 23.98 -8.55 4.21
N VAL A 104 24.41 -7.64 5.07
CA VAL A 104 25.51 -7.87 6.02
C VAL A 104 25.05 -8.15 7.44
N ALA A 105 23.80 -7.86 7.76
CA ALA A 105 23.23 -8.13 9.07
C ALA A 105 21.71 -8.18 9.01
N VAL A 106 21.10 -8.92 9.94
CA VAL A 106 19.65 -8.98 10.14
C VAL A 106 19.30 -8.88 11.61
N SER A 107 18.09 -8.43 11.92
CA SER A 107 17.56 -8.34 13.27
C SER A 107 16.06 -8.53 13.34
N ASP A 108 15.61 -9.24 14.35
CA ASP A 108 14.23 -9.23 14.87
C ASP A 108 14.29 -9.44 16.38
N LEU A 109 13.37 -8.80 17.12
CA LEU A 109 13.29 -8.93 18.59
C LEU A 109 12.91 -10.36 19.02
N ILE A 110 12.28 -11.12 18.16
CA ILE A 110 11.86 -12.50 18.41
C ILE A 110 12.91 -13.45 17.80
N PRO A 111 13.66 -14.23 18.62
CA PRO A 111 14.77 -15.03 18.14
C PRO A 111 14.44 -15.95 16.98
N ASP A 112 13.29 -16.64 17.01
CA ASP A 112 12.86 -17.53 15.94
C ASP A 112 12.61 -16.77 14.62
N ARG A 113 12.03 -15.57 14.70
CA ARG A 113 11.84 -14.69 13.54
C ARG A 113 13.17 -14.16 13.01
N CYS A 114 14.10 -13.83 13.91
CA CYS A 114 15.45 -13.41 13.53
C CYS A 114 16.19 -14.52 12.80
N GLY A 115 16.13 -15.77 13.29
CA GLY A 115 16.69 -16.94 12.62
C GLY A 115 16.05 -17.23 11.26
N ALA A 116 14.73 -17.08 11.15
CA ALA A 116 14.01 -17.22 9.89
C ALA A 116 14.39 -16.12 8.88
N LEU A 117 14.54 -14.87 9.33
CA LEU A 117 15.03 -13.76 8.50
C LEU A 117 16.47 -14.01 8.02
N ALA A 118 17.36 -14.44 8.91
CA ALA A 118 18.75 -14.78 8.58
C ALA A 118 18.82 -15.80 7.44
N LYS A 119 18.02 -16.87 7.54
CA LYS A 119 17.92 -17.89 6.50
C LYS A 119 17.36 -17.34 5.20
N ALA A 120 16.27 -16.57 5.24
CA ALA A 120 15.63 -16.01 4.06
C ALA A 120 16.52 -14.97 3.35
N ALA A 121 17.24 -14.16 4.12
CA ALA A 121 18.16 -13.16 3.62
C ALA A 121 19.56 -13.73 3.26
N ARG A 122 19.82 -15.01 3.52
CA ARG A 122 21.14 -15.64 3.32
C ARG A 122 22.27 -14.89 4.05
N CYS A 123 22.01 -14.48 5.29
CA CYS A 123 22.92 -13.69 6.11
C CYS A 123 23.10 -14.33 7.49
N ASP A 124 24.34 -14.67 7.84
CA ASP A 124 24.64 -15.35 9.11
C ASP A 124 24.76 -14.39 10.30
N LYS A 125 24.96 -13.08 10.05
CA LYS A 125 25.12 -12.12 11.12
C LYS A 125 23.77 -11.61 11.62
N THR A 126 23.47 -11.91 12.88
CA THR A 126 22.24 -11.49 13.55
C THR A 126 22.52 -10.52 14.69
N TYR A 127 21.54 -9.66 14.98
CA TYR A 127 21.54 -8.77 16.14
C TYR A 127 20.22 -8.90 16.90
N PRO A 128 20.22 -8.75 18.25
CA PRO A 128 19.02 -8.91 19.06
C PRO A 128 18.02 -7.76 18.90
N SER A 129 18.45 -6.61 18.38
CA SER A 129 17.58 -5.46 18.15
C SER A 129 18.14 -4.55 17.05
N LEU A 130 17.30 -3.62 16.57
CA LEU A 130 17.71 -2.56 15.64
C LEU A 130 18.81 -1.70 16.25
N GLU A 131 18.68 -1.34 17.53
CA GLU A 131 19.61 -0.47 18.25
C GLU A 131 21.01 -1.08 18.35
N GLU A 132 21.13 -2.41 18.38
CA GLU A 132 22.41 -3.10 18.29
C GLU A 132 22.90 -3.22 16.85
N LEU A 133 22.02 -3.49 15.89
CA LEU A 133 22.37 -3.60 14.48
C LEU A 133 22.96 -2.30 13.93
N VAL A 134 22.41 -1.14 14.27
CA VAL A 134 22.85 0.14 13.72
C VAL A 134 24.25 0.57 14.20
N LYS A 135 24.79 -0.07 15.23
CA LYS A 135 26.16 0.16 15.72
C LYS A 135 27.22 -0.52 14.83
N ASP A 136 26.83 -1.42 13.92
CA ASP A 136 27.76 -2.05 13.00
C ASP A 136 28.16 -1.07 11.89
N ASP A 137 29.41 -0.62 11.89
CA ASP A 137 29.97 0.37 10.95
C ASP A 137 30.03 -0.15 9.51
N ARG A 138 29.90 -1.46 9.29
CA ARG A 138 29.84 -2.01 7.94
C ARG A 138 28.54 -1.67 7.23
N ILE A 139 27.46 -1.42 7.96
CA ILE A 139 26.13 -1.15 7.40
C ILE A 139 26.07 0.30 6.89
N GLU A 140 25.63 0.47 5.65
CA GLU A 140 25.44 1.78 5.00
C GLU A 140 23.96 2.17 4.96
N ALA A 141 23.06 1.19 4.86
CA ALA A 141 21.62 1.41 4.78
C ALA A 141 20.87 0.36 5.59
N VAL A 142 19.72 0.74 6.14
CA VAL A 142 18.85 -0.17 6.89
C VAL A 142 17.44 -0.16 6.31
N PHE A 143 16.88 -1.35 6.10
CA PHE A 143 15.45 -1.49 5.84
C PHE A 143 14.70 -1.82 7.13
N VAL A 144 13.79 -0.93 7.52
CA VAL A 144 12.97 -1.01 8.74
C VAL A 144 11.59 -1.58 8.38
N ALA A 145 11.40 -2.87 8.65
CA ALA A 145 10.13 -3.59 8.44
C ALA A 145 9.51 -4.04 9.76
N THR A 146 9.59 -3.18 10.78
CA THR A 146 9.07 -3.42 12.13
C THR A 146 7.57 -3.11 12.23
N ASP A 147 7.03 -3.00 13.43
CA ASP A 147 5.65 -2.57 13.65
C ASP A 147 5.48 -1.06 13.34
N ALA A 148 4.36 -0.71 12.71
CA ALA A 148 4.10 0.65 12.25
C ALA A 148 4.25 1.73 13.35
N PRO A 149 3.78 1.52 14.60
CA PRO A 149 3.99 2.48 15.69
C PRO A 149 5.47 2.76 16.01
N SER A 150 6.38 1.85 15.66
CA SER A 150 7.81 1.98 15.94
C SER A 150 8.62 2.59 14.79
N HIS A 151 8.04 2.72 13.59
CA HIS A 151 8.76 3.21 12.41
C HIS A 151 9.49 4.55 12.65
N PRO A 152 8.83 5.62 13.20
CA PRO A 152 9.52 6.91 13.40
C PRO A 152 10.74 6.77 14.31
N ARG A 153 10.58 6.11 15.45
CA ARG A 153 11.66 5.90 16.42
C ARG A 153 12.81 5.11 15.82
N HIS A 154 12.52 4.04 15.09
CA HIS A 154 13.53 3.20 14.45
C HIS A 154 14.25 3.94 13.32
N CYS A 155 13.53 4.69 12.48
CA CYS A 155 14.14 5.50 11.44
C CYS A 155 15.04 6.61 12.01
N LEU A 156 14.62 7.27 13.09
CA LEU A 156 15.44 8.26 13.80
C LEU A 156 16.73 7.63 14.34
N GLU A 157 16.67 6.43 14.91
CA GLU A 157 17.84 5.72 15.41
C GLU A 157 18.80 5.34 14.30
N VAL A 158 18.30 4.88 13.14
CA VAL A 158 19.11 4.59 11.95
C VAL A 158 19.85 5.85 11.45
N LEU A 159 19.11 6.98 11.31
CA LEU A 159 19.68 8.25 10.86
C LEU A 159 20.73 8.80 11.81
N LYS A 160 20.52 8.69 13.13
CA LYS A 160 21.46 9.08 14.18
C LYS A 160 22.80 8.35 14.07
N HIS A 161 22.80 7.12 13.55
CA HIS A 161 24.01 6.34 13.31
C HIS A 161 24.59 6.54 11.88
N GLY A 162 24.19 7.59 11.18
CA GLY A 162 24.75 7.96 9.88
C GLY A 162 24.41 7.02 8.72
N LYS A 163 23.28 6.28 8.80
CA LYS A 163 22.91 5.29 7.80
C LYS A 163 21.68 5.74 7.01
N HIS A 164 21.67 5.44 5.71
CA HIS A 164 20.47 5.58 4.89
C HIS A 164 19.36 4.68 5.41
N VAL A 165 18.09 5.07 5.24
CA VAL A 165 16.95 4.29 5.76
C VAL A 165 15.83 4.15 4.75
N ALA A 166 15.37 2.92 4.58
CA ALA A 166 14.08 2.64 3.99
C ALA A 166 13.13 2.10 5.07
N SER A 167 11.86 2.47 5.05
CA SER A 167 10.85 1.95 5.97
C SER A 167 9.66 1.34 5.25
N ALA A 168 9.05 0.32 5.85
CA ALA A 168 7.71 -0.07 5.47
C ALA A 168 6.71 1.05 5.77
N VAL A 169 5.48 0.91 5.31
CA VAL A 169 4.39 1.88 5.51
C VAL A 169 3.70 1.68 6.86
N PRO A 170 3.12 2.77 7.40
CA PRO A 170 3.27 4.18 7.07
C PRO A 170 4.56 4.77 7.66
N ALA A 171 4.97 5.95 7.19
CA ALA A 171 6.17 6.63 7.72
C ALA A 171 6.06 6.96 9.20
N VAL A 172 4.88 7.41 9.63
CA VAL A 172 4.54 7.68 11.03
C VAL A 172 3.14 7.15 11.34
N PHE A 173 2.82 6.92 12.60
CA PHE A 173 1.60 6.27 13.03
C PHE A 173 0.84 7.14 14.05
N GLY A 174 -0.19 7.84 13.59
CA GLY A 174 -1.10 8.63 14.42
C GLY A 174 -0.49 9.85 15.14
N SER A 175 0.73 10.26 14.80
CA SER A 175 1.47 11.33 15.49
C SER A 175 2.01 12.38 14.51
N LEU A 176 1.51 13.60 14.61
CA LEU A 176 2.04 14.77 13.87
C LEU A 176 3.41 15.21 14.41
N GLU A 177 3.67 15.02 15.70
CA GLU A 177 4.96 15.33 16.31
C GLU A 177 6.05 14.41 15.74
N ASP A 178 5.79 13.10 15.64
CA ASP A 178 6.75 12.17 15.04
C ASP A 178 6.99 12.47 13.56
N ALA A 179 5.97 12.94 12.85
CA ALA A 179 6.13 13.39 11.46
C ALA A 179 7.11 14.56 11.37
N HIS A 180 6.96 15.56 12.22
CA HIS A 180 7.86 16.71 12.25
C HIS A 180 9.29 16.30 12.66
N ARG A 181 9.45 15.50 13.71
CA ARG A 181 10.75 15.01 14.17
C ARG A 181 11.49 14.22 13.08
N LEU A 182 10.78 13.29 12.40
CA LEU A 182 11.37 12.49 11.34
C LEU A 182 11.76 13.35 10.13
N PHE A 183 10.91 14.32 9.76
CA PHE A 183 11.19 15.26 8.68
C PHE A 183 12.47 16.06 8.93
N GLU A 184 12.59 16.67 10.11
CA GLU A 184 13.76 17.48 10.48
C GLU A 184 15.03 16.63 10.59
N ALA A 185 14.93 15.39 11.09
CA ALA A 185 16.07 14.49 11.16
C ALA A 185 16.60 14.09 9.79
N VAL A 186 15.71 13.75 8.84
CA VAL A 186 16.11 13.43 7.46
C VAL A 186 16.78 14.63 6.80
N LYS A 187 16.16 15.81 6.95
CA LYS A 187 16.68 17.07 6.40
C LYS A 187 18.07 17.42 6.98
N ALA A 188 18.25 17.30 8.27
CA ALA A 188 19.51 17.61 8.95
C ALA A 188 20.63 16.61 8.63
N SER A 189 20.28 15.33 8.45
CA SER A 189 21.28 14.28 8.20
C SER A 189 21.86 14.28 6.78
N GLY A 190 21.12 14.78 5.79
CA GLY A 190 21.47 14.66 4.37
C GLY A 190 21.40 13.22 3.83
N LEU A 191 20.95 12.27 4.65
CA LEU A 191 20.83 10.86 4.29
C LEU A 191 19.58 10.59 3.47
N LYS A 192 19.58 9.48 2.73
CA LYS A 192 18.42 9.07 1.95
C LYS A 192 17.42 8.39 2.89
N TYR A 193 16.18 8.85 2.85
CA TYR A 193 15.00 8.20 3.43
C TYR A 193 14.04 7.84 2.30
N MET A 194 13.52 6.63 2.32
CA MET A 194 12.46 6.20 1.39
C MET A 194 11.41 5.37 2.13
N MET A 195 10.13 5.74 1.98
CA MET A 195 9.03 4.87 2.39
C MET A 195 8.68 3.90 1.26
N PHE A 196 8.57 2.63 1.58
CA PHE A 196 8.22 1.59 0.62
C PHE A 196 6.69 1.50 0.47
N GLU A 197 6.14 2.55 -0.14
CA GLU A 197 4.72 2.58 -0.49
C GLU A 197 4.44 1.71 -1.71
N THR A 198 3.76 0.61 -1.48
CA THR A 198 3.59 -0.45 -2.46
C THR A 198 2.76 -0.06 -3.67
N SER A 199 1.69 0.74 -3.50
CA SER A 199 0.89 1.23 -4.61
C SER A 199 1.68 2.06 -5.62
N TYR A 200 2.80 2.67 -5.19
CA TYR A 200 3.60 3.58 -6.02
C TYR A 200 4.12 2.95 -7.32
N PHE A 201 4.34 1.63 -7.30
CA PHE A 201 4.79 0.86 -8.47
C PHE A 201 3.73 -0.12 -8.98
N HIS A 202 2.45 0.00 -8.59
CA HIS A 202 1.36 -0.66 -9.32
C HIS A 202 1.34 -0.17 -10.76
N GLU A 203 1.02 -1.04 -11.70
CA GLU A 203 1.10 -0.72 -13.14
C GLU A 203 0.23 0.48 -13.51
N ASP A 204 -0.98 0.55 -12.97
CA ASP A 204 -1.91 1.64 -13.22
C ASP A 204 -1.44 2.97 -12.61
N LEU A 205 -0.95 2.97 -11.36
CA LEU A 205 -0.41 4.19 -10.73
C LEU A 205 0.86 4.65 -11.46
N TYR A 206 1.73 3.70 -11.83
CA TYR A 206 2.90 4.02 -12.64
C TYR A 206 2.50 4.66 -13.96
N GLY A 207 1.53 4.07 -14.67
CA GLY A 207 0.99 4.62 -15.91
C GLY A 207 0.40 6.01 -15.73
N MET A 208 -0.42 6.22 -14.68
CA MET A 208 -0.98 7.54 -14.33
C MET A 208 0.12 8.59 -14.16
N ARG A 209 1.21 8.25 -13.45
CA ARG A 209 2.34 9.16 -13.22
C ARG A 209 3.08 9.49 -14.52
N GLN A 210 3.32 8.50 -15.39
CA GLN A 210 3.97 8.76 -16.68
C GLN A 210 3.12 9.69 -17.56
N VAL A 211 1.81 9.46 -17.63
CA VAL A 211 0.87 10.30 -18.37
C VAL A 211 0.78 11.71 -17.78
N TYR A 212 0.75 11.82 -16.44
CA TYR A 212 0.76 13.12 -15.75
C TYR A 212 2.03 13.91 -16.07
N ASN A 213 3.19 13.28 -15.93
CA ASN A 213 4.49 13.93 -16.21
C ASN A 213 4.64 14.38 -17.66
N ALA A 214 4.01 13.68 -18.60
CA ALA A 214 3.94 14.05 -20.00
C ALA A 214 2.91 15.17 -20.30
N GLY A 215 2.18 15.64 -19.28
CA GLY A 215 1.14 16.66 -19.44
C GLY A 215 -0.17 16.17 -20.03
N GLY A 216 -0.33 14.84 -20.19
CA GLY A 216 -1.50 14.22 -20.80
C GLY A 216 -2.80 14.39 -19.99
N LEU A 217 -2.71 14.65 -18.69
CA LEU A 217 -3.88 14.95 -17.85
C LEU A 217 -4.24 16.44 -17.83
N GLY A 218 -3.28 17.34 -18.12
CA GLY A 218 -3.45 18.78 -17.91
C GLY A 218 -3.59 19.12 -16.43
N LYS A 219 -4.29 20.23 -16.09
CA LYS A 219 -4.59 20.56 -14.68
C LYS A 219 -5.49 19.49 -14.08
N LEU A 220 -5.08 18.94 -12.94
CA LEU A 220 -5.88 17.94 -12.25
C LEU A 220 -7.11 18.54 -11.61
N LEU A 221 -8.22 17.85 -11.78
CA LEU A 221 -9.51 18.22 -11.23
C LEU A 221 -9.89 17.30 -10.07
N TYR A 222 -9.59 15.99 -10.22
CA TYR A 222 -10.05 14.97 -9.30
C TYR A 222 -9.15 13.73 -9.30
N ALA A 223 -8.90 13.19 -8.11
CA ALA A 223 -8.26 11.89 -7.91
C ALA A 223 -9.09 11.02 -6.96
N GLU A 224 -9.05 9.72 -7.15
CA GLU A 224 -9.57 8.73 -6.19
C GLU A 224 -8.51 7.70 -5.88
N GLY A 225 -8.50 7.29 -4.60
CA GLY A 225 -7.74 6.15 -4.12
C GLY A 225 -8.54 5.36 -3.09
N GLU A 226 -8.41 4.05 -3.13
CA GLU A 226 -9.04 3.13 -2.18
C GLU A 226 -8.04 2.10 -1.69
N TYR A 227 -8.12 1.79 -0.39
CA TYR A 227 -7.50 0.64 0.24
C TYR A 227 -8.54 -0.07 1.10
N PHE A 228 -9.19 -1.07 0.51
CA PHE A 228 -10.19 -1.87 1.18
C PHE A 228 -9.61 -3.24 1.48
N HIS A 229 -9.39 -3.51 2.76
CA HIS A 229 -8.78 -4.74 3.24
C HIS A 229 -9.65 -5.34 4.36
N TYR A 230 -10.55 -6.24 4.00
CA TYR A 230 -11.47 -6.83 4.97
C TYR A 230 -10.73 -7.66 6.02
N MET A 231 -10.82 -7.23 7.27
CA MET A 231 -10.20 -7.85 8.43
C MET A 231 -11.24 -8.18 9.50
N PRO A 232 -12.03 -9.26 9.35
CA PRO A 232 -13.02 -9.67 10.36
C PRO A 232 -12.35 -9.97 11.71
N THR A 233 -11.12 -10.43 11.68
CA THR A 233 -10.18 -10.51 12.80
C THR A 233 -8.91 -9.75 12.44
N PRO A 234 -8.27 -9.03 13.37
CA PRO A 234 -7.04 -8.31 13.06
C PRO A 234 -5.95 -9.29 12.66
N ILE A 235 -5.16 -8.92 11.63
CA ILE A 235 -3.94 -9.65 11.28
C ILE A 235 -3.02 -9.67 12.49
N ASP A 236 -2.43 -10.84 12.81
CA ASP A 236 -1.47 -10.96 13.90
C ASP A 236 -0.35 -9.92 13.78
N SER A 237 -0.03 -9.28 14.89
CA SER A 237 0.90 -8.17 14.90
C SER A 237 1.60 -8.01 16.24
N PHE A 238 2.85 -7.56 16.20
CA PHE A 238 3.64 -7.32 17.42
C PHE A 238 2.86 -6.42 18.38
N LYS A 239 2.67 -6.91 19.61
CA LYS A 239 1.87 -6.23 20.65
C LYS A 239 0.45 -5.84 20.20
N GLY A 240 -0.12 -6.51 19.20
CA GLY A 240 -1.49 -6.30 18.76
C GLY A 240 -1.78 -4.88 18.22
N TRP A 241 -0.82 -4.23 17.57
CA TRP A 241 -0.98 -2.85 17.11
C TRP A 241 -2.09 -2.68 16.06
N ARG A 242 -2.48 -3.76 15.36
CA ARG A 242 -3.59 -3.71 14.41
C ARG A 242 -4.98 -3.83 15.04
N ILE A 243 -5.08 -4.15 16.35
CA ILE A 243 -6.37 -4.23 17.04
C ILE A 243 -6.94 -2.82 17.14
N GLY A 244 -8.07 -2.58 16.48
CA GLY A 244 -8.73 -1.28 16.45
C GLY A 244 -8.03 -0.20 15.63
N LEU A 245 -7.17 -0.60 14.69
CA LEU A 245 -6.44 0.32 13.82
C LEU A 245 -7.38 1.34 13.16
N PRO A 246 -7.23 2.65 13.41
CA PRO A 246 -7.96 3.66 12.68
C PRO A 246 -7.68 3.57 11.18
N PRO A 247 -8.70 3.50 10.30
CA PRO A 247 -8.47 3.30 8.88
C PRO A 247 -7.51 4.34 8.28
N GLN A 248 -7.75 5.61 8.52
CA GLN A 248 -6.91 6.70 7.99
C GLN A 248 -5.55 6.88 8.70
N TRP A 249 -5.18 6.03 9.69
CA TRP A 249 -3.81 5.95 10.17
C TRP A 249 -2.94 5.01 9.32
N TYR A 250 -3.57 4.32 8.34
CA TYR A 250 -2.88 3.51 7.35
C TYR A 250 -3.30 3.93 5.91
N PRO A 251 -3.11 5.23 5.57
CA PRO A 251 -3.75 5.86 4.41
C PRO A 251 -2.90 5.76 3.13
N THR A 252 -1.65 5.30 3.23
CA THR A 252 -0.64 5.55 2.20
C THR A 252 -1.01 4.89 0.88
N HIS A 253 -1.59 3.69 0.93
CA HIS A 253 -2.03 2.95 -0.26
C HIS A 253 -3.12 3.67 -1.07
N SER A 254 -4.06 4.34 -0.40
CA SER A 254 -5.05 5.16 -1.10
C SER A 254 -4.50 6.52 -1.51
N ASN A 255 -3.75 7.20 -0.60
CA ASN A 255 -3.21 8.54 -0.84
C ASN A 255 -2.14 8.57 -1.95
N ALA A 256 -1.49 7.42 -2.22
CA ALA A 256 -0.52 7.28 -3.31
C ALA A 256 -1.11 7.61 -4.68
N TYR A 257 -2.40 7.38 -4.91
CA TYR A 257 -3.06 7.68 -6.19
C TYR A 257 -3.22 9.17 -6.51
N TYR A 258 -2.89 10.04 -5.56
CA TYR A 258 -2.68 11.47 -5.85
C TYR A 258 -1.22 11.86 -5.63
N VAL A 259 -0.70 11.67 -4.41
CA VAL A 259 0.66 12.10 -4.06
C VAL A 259 1.72 11.38 -4.91
N GLY A 260 1.58 10.08 -5.10
CA GLY A 260 2.50 9.27 -5.91
C GLY A 260 2.43 9.56 -7.41
N VAL A 261 1.31 10.07 -7.91
CA VAL A 261 1.16 10.48 -9.31
C VAL A 261 1.76 11.86 -9.55
N THR A 262 1.49 12.82 -8.66
CA THR A 262 1.76 14.25 -8.90
C THR A 262 2.97 14.79 -8.16
N GLY A 263 3.37 14.15 -7.06
CA GLY A 263 4.31 14.72 -6.10
C GLY A 263 3.70 15.84 -5.24
N GLY A 264 2.41 16.12 -5.39
CA GLY A 264 1.68 17.15 -4.65
C GLY A 264 1.37 16.78 -3.20
N SER A 265 0.58 17.60 -2.54
CA SER A 265 0.12 17.41 -1.17
C SER A 265 -1.38 17.70 -1.03
N PHE A 266 -1.96 17.21 0.06
CA PHE A 266 -3.32 17.60 0.47
C PHE A 266 -3.25 18.80 1.42
N THR A 267 -4.15 19.76 1.26
CA THR A 267 -4.11 21.02 2.03
C THR A 267 -5.20 21.10 3.09
N GLU A 268 -6.35 20.47 2.83
CA GLU A 268 -7.50 20.45 3.73
C GLU A 268 -8.23 19.12 3.58
N VAL A 269 -8.96 18.70 4.62
CA VAL A 269 -9.76 17.47 4.62
C VAL A 269 -11.07 17.65 5.37
N SER A 270 -12.11 16.97 4.87
CA SER A 270 -13.32 16.61 5.60
C SER A 270 -13.51 15.09 5.45
N CYS A 271 -13.61 14.37 6.57
CA CYS A 271 -13.68 12.90 6.55
C CYS A 271 -14.96 12.42 7.23
N MET A 272 -15.72 11.60 6.54
CA MET A 272 -16.87 10.87 7.08
C MET A 272 -16.47 9.44 7.38
N ALA A 273 -17.01 8.90 8.47
CA ALA A 273 -16.70 7.55 8.92
C ALA A 273 -17.94 6.77 9.28
N ALA A 274 -17.89 5.46 9.07
CA ALA A 274 -18.93 4.54 9.47
C ALA A 274 -18.49 3.74 10.72
N PRO A 275 -19.31 3.72 11.80
CA PRO A 275 -19.04 2.88 12.95
C PRO A 275 -19.03 1.41 12.56
N SER A 276 -18.00 0.68 13.01
CA SER A 276 -17.87 -0.74 12.74
C SER A 276 -18.69 -1.60 13.71
N ARG A 277 -19.08 -2.79 13.24
CA ARG A 277 -19.67 -3.84 14.07
C ARG A 277 -18.67 -4.96 14.42
N LEU A 278 -17.45 -4.90 13.89
CA LEU A 278 -16.42 -5.87 14.22
C LEU A 278 -15.93 -5.65 15.66
N ASP A 279 -15.72 -6.74 16.38
CA ASP A 279 -15.41 -6.70 17.81
C ASP A 279 -14.13 -5.93 18.10
N HIS A 280 -13.07 -6.17 17.33
CA HIS A 280 -11.78 -5.50 17.54
C HIS A 280 -11.79 -3.99 17.17
N LEU A 281 -12.83 -3.50 16.52
CA LEU A 281 -13.02 -2.08 16.17
C LEU A 281 -14.02 -1.39 17.12
N GLN A 282 -14.51 -2.08 18.17
CA GLN A 282 -15.27 -1.40 19.21
C GLN A 282 -14.34 -0.57 20.10
N PRO A 283 -14.71 0.69 20.45
CA PRO A 283 -13.85 1.58 21.24
C PRO A 283 -13.41 1.00 22.59
N ALA A 284 -14.26 0.16 23.21
CA ALA A 284 -13.94 -0.51 24.46
C ALA A 284 -12.89 -1.62 24.31
N ASN A 285 -12.70 -2.16 23.12
CA ASN A 285 -11.85 -3.33 22.82
C ASN A 285 -10.52 -2.96 22.19
N ASN A 286 -10.24 -1.66 22.00
CA ASN A 286 -9.00 -1.23 21.38
C ASN A 286 -8.36 -0.02 22.06
N ARG A 287 -7.02 0.05 21.99
CA ARG A 287 -6.23 1.09 22.63
C ARG A 287 -6.40 2.49 22.03
N TYR A 288 -6.84 2.54 20.77
CA TYR A 288 -7.02 3.80 20.03
C TYR A 288 -8.38 4.43 20.29
N ARG A 289 -9.30 3.70 20.95
CA ARG A 289 -10.72 4.08 21.11
C ARG A 289 -11.39 4.41 19.78
N ASN A 290 -10.88 3.83 18.70
CA ASN A 290 -11.42 4.00 17.36
C ASN A 290 -12.75 3.25 17.22
N PRO A 291 -13.84 3.93 16.81
CA PRO A 291 -15.13 3.29 16.55
C PRO A 291 -15.34 2.90 15.07
N PHE A 292 -14.42 3.28 14.18
CA PHE A 292 -14.64 3.25 12.74
C PHE A 292 -13.96 2.05 12.09
N GLY A 293 -14.67 1.42 11.15
CA GLY A 293 -14.13 0.39 10.28
C GLY A 293 -13.88 0.91 8.86
N THR A 294 -14.61 1.95 8.47
CA THR A 294 -14.47 2.60 7.15
C THR A 294 -14.42 4.11 7.31
N GLU A 295 -13.43 4.73 6.68
CA GLU A 295 -13.27 6.18 6.63
C GLU A 295 -13.08 6.65 5.19
N ILE A 296 -13.89 7.63 4.76
CA ILE A 296 -13.84 8.25 3.44
C ILE A 296 -13.51 9.73 3.59
N ALA A 297 -12.33 10.10 3.15
CA ALA A 297 -11.80 11.45 3.22
C ALA A 297 -11.97 12.19 1.89
N LEU A 298 -12.47 13.43 1.94
CA LEU A 298 -12.50 14.37 0.84
C LEU A 298 -11.45 15.43 1.09
N PHE A 299 -10.46 15.49 0.21
CA PHE A 299 -9.33 16.40 0.31
C PHE A 299 -9.40 17.52 -0.71
N ARG A 300 -8.85 18.69 -0.34
CA ARG A 300 -8.35 19.67 -1.29
C ARG A 300 -6.89 19.39 -1.59
N THR A 301 -6.53 19.46 -2.88
CA THR A 301 -5.14 19.21 -3.30
C THR A 301 -4.35 20.52 -3.42
N SER A 302 -3.02 20.44 -3.42
CA SER A 302 -2.13 21.58 -3.61
C SER A 302 -2.21 22.19 -5.02
N GLU A 303 -2.83 21.47 -5.97
CA GLU A 303 -3.09 21.92 -7.35
C GLU A 303 -4.52 22.47 -7.52
N GLU A 304 -5.19 22.83 -6.42
CA GLU A 304 -6.57 23.37 -6.38
C GLU A 304 -7.66 22.39 -6.87
N GLY A 305 -7.32 21.12 -7.04
CA GLY A 305 -8.27 20.02 -7.32
C GLY A 305 -8.84 19.41 -6.04
N MET A 306 -9.49 18.28 -6.20
CA MET A 306 -10.08 17.48 -5.12
C MET A 306 -9.62 16.03 -5.20
N ALA A 307 -9.65 15.35 -4.04
CA ALA A 307 -9.45 13.90 -4.02
C ALA A 307 -10.40 13.23 -3.04
N ARG A 308 -10.84 12.02 -3.36
CA ARG A 308 -11.56 11.11 -2.48
C ARG A 308 -10.65 9.92 -2.16
N MET A 309 -10.33 9.74 -0.88
CA MET A 309 -9.47 8.64 -0.43
C MET A 309 -10.20 7.81 0.62
N GLY A 310 -10.37 6.53 0.33
CA GLY A 310 -11.09 5.59 1.17
C GLY A 310 -10.17 4.53 1.77
N VAL A 311 -10.40 4.22 3.06
CA VAL A 311 -9.75 3.08 3.73
C VAL A 311 -10.80 2.32 4.52
N SER A 312 -10.80 0.99 4.42
CA SER A 312 -11.78 0.13 5.08
C SER A 312 -11.20 -1.19 5.55
N TRP A 313 -11.60 -1.59 6.77
CA TRP A 313 -11.30 -2.89 7.38
C TRP A 313 -12.50 -3.80 7.53
N ASP A 314 -13.71 -3.27 7.40
CA ASP A 314 -14.95 -3.96 7.72
C ASP A 314 -15.92 -4.13 6.54
N SER A 315 -15.47 -3.81 5.32
CA SER A 315 -16.22 -4.01 4.10
C SER A 315 -15.76 -5.28 3.37
N PRO A 316 -16.54 -6.38 3.44
CA PRO A 316 -16.21 -7.61 2.71
C PRO A 316 -16.48 -7.45 1.20
N GLY A 317 -15.83 -8.30 0.40
CA GLY A 317 -16.03 -8.38 -1.03
C GLY A 317 -14.82 -7.88 -1.81
N TYR A 318 -15.06 -7.08 -2.84
CA TYR A 318 -14.00 -6.56 -3.68
C TYR A 318 -13.11 -5.59 -2.90
N GLY A 319 -11.82 -5.82 -2.89
CA GLY A 319 -10.86 -5.04 -2.12
C GLY A 319 -9.51 -4.93 -2.80
N GLY A 320 -8.58 -4.31 -2.13
CA GLY A 320 -7.22 -4.06 -2.61
C GLY A 320 -6.90 -2.57 -2.69
N GLU A 321 -5.86 -2.28 -3.44
CA GLU A 321 -5.33 -0.95 -3.68
C GLU A 321 -5.68 -0.52 -5.11
N MET A 322 -6.47 0.53 -5.27
CA MET A 322 -6.89 1.00 -6.59
C MET A 322 -7.14 2.51 -6.60
N GLY A 323 -7.15 3.09 -7.81
CA GLY A 323 -7.47 4.49 -7.97
C GLY A 323 -7.69 4.91 -9.41
N ARG A 324 -8.08 6.15 -9.57
CA ARG A 324 -8.29 6.82 -10.85
C ARG A 324 -8.01 8.31 -10.73
N ILE A 325 -7.71 8.94 -11.86
CA ILE A 325 -7.38 10.36 -11.89
C ILE A 325 -8.02 11.04 -13.11
N ARG A 326 -8.44 12.29 -12.94
CA ARG A 326 -9.07 13.10 -13.97
C ARG A 326 -8.47 14.50 -14.02
N GLY A 327 -8.15 14.92 -15.21
CA GLY A 327 -7.69 16.27 -15.51
C GLY A 327 -8.45 16.91 -16.64
N GLN A 328 -8.05 18.11 -17.02
CA GLN A 328 -8.72 18.88 -18.09
C GLN A 328 -8.48 18.30 -19.49
N LYS A 329 -7.38 17.57 -19.71
CA LYS A 329 -7.03 16.99 -21.01
C LYS A 329 -7.33 15.50 -21.12
N GLY A 330 -7.56 14.82 -20.02
CA GLY A 330 -7.81 13.39 -20.02
C GLY A 330 -8.01 12.81 -18.63
N SER A 331 -8.26 11.51 -18.60
CA SER A 331 -8.43 10.72 -17.41
C SER A 331 -7.69 9.39 -17.52
N TYR A 332 -7.38 8.80 -16.39
CA TYR A 332 -6.82 7.45 -16.32
C TYR A 332 -7.65 6.60 -15.35
N TYR A 333 -8.22 5.52 -15.87
CA TYR A 333 -8.96 4.52 -15.13
C TYR A 333 -8.74 3.15 -15.79
N GLY A 334 -7.72 2.42 -15.31
CA GLY A 334 -7.20 1.21 -15.97
C GLY A 334 -6.47 1.50 -17.29
N LYS A 335 -6.87 2.56 -18.01
CA LYS A 335 -6.22 3.06 -19.23
C LYS A 335 -6.38 4.57 -19.33
N TYR A 336 -5.53 5.19 -20.12
CA TYR A 336 -5.68 6.62 -20.46
C TYR A 336 -6.76 6.82 -21.52
N GLU A 337 -7.59 7.85 -21.29
CA GLU A 337 -8.54 8.39 -22.26
C GLU A 337 -8.43 9.90 -22.27
N GLY A 338 -7.99 10.49 -23.36
CA GLY A 338 -7.79 11.92 -23.47
C GLY A 338 -7.29 12.39 -24.82
N SER A 339 -6.91 13.67 -24.88
CA SER A 339 -6.51 14.35 -26.12
C SER A 339 -5.03 14.22 -26.48
N GLU A 340 -4.20 13.67 -25.58
CA GLU A 340 -2.77 13.52 -25.84
C GLU A 340 -2.49 12.26 -26.67
N GLY A 341 -1.90 12.44 -27.86
CA GLY A 341 -1.55 11.36 -28.77
C GLY A 341 -0.13 10.79 -28.59
N ASN A 342 0.78 11.58 -28.00
CA ASN A 342 2.18 11.19 -27.80
C ASN A 342 2.43 10.80 -26.34
N LEU A 343 1.87 9.67 -25.92
CA LEU A 343 2.09 9.17 -24.57
C LEU A 343 3.47 8.51 -24.45
N PRO A 344 4.13 8.65 -23.27
CA PRO A 344 5.36 7.91 -22.99
C PRO A 344 5.08 6.42 -22.85
N ASP A 345 6.14 5.62 -22.81
CA ASP A 345 6.01 4.23 -22.37
C ASP A 345 5.54 4.19 -20.92
N ILE A 346 4.37 3.58 -20.71
CA ILE A 346 3.75 3.44 -19.39
C ILE A 346 4.10 2.12 -18.70
N LYS A 347 4.96 1.30 -19.32
CA LYS A 347 5.47 0.07 -18.70
C LYS A 347 6.45 0.40 -17.58
N ARG A 348 6.38 -0.39 -16.53
CA ARG A 348 7.38 -0.29 -15.44
C ARG A 348 8.80 -0.55 -15.98
N PRO A 349 9.85 0.06 -15.40
CA PRO A 349 11.22 -0.15 -15.84
C PRO A 349 11.65 -1.62 -15.63
N PRO A 350 12.69 -2.10 -16.32
CA PRO A 350 13.18 -3.45 -16.09
C PRO A 350 13.72 -3.64 -14.67
N LEU A 351 13.51 -4.85 -14.12
CA LEU A 351 14.04 -5.25 -12.82
C LEU A 351 15.50 -5.74 -12.95
N PRO A 352 16.30 -5.62 -11.89
CA PRO A 352 17.61 -6.26 -11.84
C PRO A 352 17.51 -7.78 -12.03
N PRO A 353 18.51 -8.44 -12.64
CA PRO A 353 18.53 -9.89 -12.74
C PRO A 353 18.44 -10.58 -11.37
N GLY A 354 17.57 -11.57 -11.24
CA GLY A 354 17.33 -12.30 -10.00
C GLY A 354 16.34 -11.65 -9.03
N VAL A 355 15.94 -10.39 -9.25
CA VAL A 355 14.98 -9.69 -8.43
C VAL A 355 13.56 -10.03 -8.88
N GLU A 356 12.73 -10.50 -7.94
CA GLU A 356 11.32 -10.75 -8.19
C GLU A 356 10.49 -9.45 -8.08
N ALA A 357 9.41 -9.37 -8.86
CA ALA A 357 8.41 -8.31 -8.70
C ALA A 357 7.79 -8.34 -7.29
N GLY A 358 7.48 -9.54 -6.78
CA GLY A 358 7.05 -9.76 -5.41
C GLY A 358 5.57 -9.50 -5.15
N GLY A 359 5.22 -9.15 -3.92
CA GLY A 359 3.85 -8.90 -3.49
C GLY A 359 3.31 -7.51 -3.86
N HIS A 360 2.07 -7.22 -3.42
CA HIS A 360 1.38 -5.94 -3.62
C HIS A 360 1.43 -5.49 -5.09
N GLY A 361 0.77 -6.23 -5.96
CA GLY A 361 0.74 -5.90 -7.40
C GLY A 361 2.09 -5.98 -8.09
N GLY A 362 3.07 -6.72 -7.52
CA GLY A 362 4.41 -6.85 -8.08
C GLY A 362 5.26 -5.59 -7.91
N SER A 363 5.15 -4.89 -6.79
CA SER A 363 5.84 -3.61 -6.55
C SER A 363 7.13 -3.72 -5.76
N HIS A 364 7.33 -4.83 -5.03
CA HIS A 364 8.42 -4.97 -4.06
C HIS A 364 9.80 -4.77 -4.66
N GLY A 365 10.11 -5.49 -5.75
CA GLY A 365 11.41 -5.40 -6.41
C GLY A 365 11.71 -4.02 -6.99
N TYR A 366 10.69 -3.32 -7.48
CA TYR A 366 10.84 -1.95 -7.99
C TYR A 366 11.15 -0.95 -6.90
N LEU A 367 10.48 -1.05 -5.75
CA LEU A 367 10.75 -0.17 -4.59
C LEU A 367 12.17 -0.36 -4.08
N MET A 368 12.59 -1.60 -3.92
CA MET A 368 13.94 -1.92 -3.47
C MET A 368 14.99 -1.44 -4.47
N ASN A 369 14.80 -1.71 -5.78
CA ASN A 369 15.71 -1.23 -6.82
C ASN A 369 15.78 0.30 -6.86
N GLU A 370 14.67 1.00 -6.65
CA GLU A 370 14.65 2.47 -6.58
C GLU A 370 15.48 3.00 -5.41
N PHE A 371 15.34 2.42 -4.22
CA PHE A 371 16.12 2.83 -3.05
C PHE A 371 17.62 2.60 -3.26
N VAL A 372 18.01 1.43 -3.76
CA VAL A 372 19.39 1.08 -4.05
C VAL A 372 19.98 2.03 -5.10
N THR A 373 19.24 2.26 -6.19
CA THR A 373 19.65 3.16 -7.27
C THR A 373 19.79 4.61 -6.79
N ALA A 374 18.87 5.09 -5.94
CA ALA A 374 18.94 6.44 -5.39
C ALA A 374 20.20 6.67 -4.54
N ILE A 375 20.61 5.66 -3.77
CA ILE A 375 21.87 5.72 -3.00
C ILE A 375 23.09 5.70 -3.94
N LEU A 376 23.12 4.79 -4.91
CA LEU A 376 24.24 4.64 -5.85
C LEU A 376 24.46 5.88 -6.71
N GLN A 377 23.39 6.56 -7.10
CA GLN A 377 23.42 7.78 -7.91
C GLN A 377 23.46 9.07 -7.09
N ASP A 378 23.49 8.96 -5.76
CA ASP A 378 23.39 10.09 -4.82
C ASP A 378 22.25 11.06 -5.15
N ARG A 379 21.10 10.54 -5.54
CA ARG A 379 19.90 11.31 -5.83
C ARG A 379 18.80 11.10 -4.79
N LYS A 380 17.81 11.97 -4.82
CA LYS A 380 16.58 11.85 -4.05
C LYS A 380 15.80 10.60 -4.46
N PRO A 381 15.35 9.76 -3.52
CA PRO A 381 14.43 8.66 -3.82
C PRO A 381 13.06 9.17 -4.27
N LEU A 382 12.33 8.36 -5.02
CA LEU A 382 11.01 8.73 -5.53
C LEU A 382 9.96 8.92 -4.41
N VAL A 383 9.96 8.06 -3.40
CA VAL A 383 9.08 8.22 -2.23
C VAL A 383 9.90 8.70 -1.05
N ASP A 384 10.43 9.90 -1.18
CA ASP A 384 11.24 10.54 -0.13
C ASP A 384 10.39 10.94 1.09
N ILE A 385 11.05 11.55 2.08
CA ILE A 385 10.38 11.95 3.34
C ILE A 385 9.21 12.91 3.10
N ALA A 386 9.29 13.82 2.13
CA ALA A 386 8.20 14.76 1.87
C ALA A 386 6.99 14.05 1.29
N GLN A 387 7.17 13.19 0.28
CA GLN A 387 6.08 12.38 -0.27
C GLN A 387 5.51 11.40 0.76
N ALA A 388 6.36 10.73 1.51
CA ALA A 388 5.96 9.80 2.57
C ALA A 388 5.05 10.48 3.61
N LEU A 389 5.44 11.67 4.06
CA LEU A 389 4.66 12.43 5.04
C LEU A 389 3.42 13.09 4.43
N ASN A 390 3.47 13.54 3.18
CA ASN A 390 2.27 14.04 2.48
C ASN A 390 1.18 12.96 2.36
N MET A 391 1.57 11.69 2.18
CA MET A 391 0.64 10.56 2.21
C MET A 391 0.15 10.26 3.63
N THR A 392 1.03 10.28 4.62
CA THR A 392 0.75 9.79 5.98
C THR A 392 0.02 10.82 6.84
N VAL A 393 0.52 12.07 6.88
CA VAL A 393 -0.03 13.16 7.71
C VAL A 393 -1.45 13.49 7.31
N ALA A 394 -1.76 13.46 6.02
CA ALA A 394 -3.10 13.68 5.51
C ALA A 394 -4.14 12.72 6.13
N GLY A 395 -3.77 11.45 6.29
CA GLY A 395 -4.65 10.47 6.93
C GLY A 395 -4.81 10.68 8.43
N ILE A 396 -3.76 11.08 9.14
CA ILE A 396 -3.86 11.41 10.58
C ILE A 396 -4.89 12.52 10.79
N VAL A 397 -4.82 13.59 9.98
CA VAL A 397 -5.78 14.71 10.06
C VAL A 397 -7.18 14.29 9.58
N ALA A 398 -7.27 13.36 8.60
CA ALA A 398 -8.55 12.81 8.17
C ALA A 398 -9.26 12.03 9.28
N HIS A 399 -8.53 11.18 10.02
CA HIS A 399 -9.09 10.49 11.18
C HIS A 399 -9.55 11.49 12.27
N GLU A 400 -8.76 12.55 12.53
CA GLU A 400 -9.16 13.62 13.44
C GLU A 400 -10.45 14.31 13.00
N SER A 401 -10.59 14.59 11.69
CA SER A 401 -11.83 15.12 11.12
C SER A 401 -13.02 14.17 11.33
N ALA A 402 -12.83 12.87 11.09
CA ALA A 402 -13.87 11.86 11.31
C ALA A 402 -14.32 11.80 12.77
N MET A 403 -13.38 11.85 13.73
CA MET A 403 -13.66 11.90 15.17
C MET A 403 -14.41 13.17 15.59
N LYS A 404 -14.35 14.23 14.79
CA LYS A 404 -15.08 15.51 14.97
C LYS A 404 -16.33 15.60 14.07
N GLY A 405 -16.86 14.48 13.58
CA GLY A 405 -18.09 14.45 12.79
C GLY A 405 -17.95 15.04 11.37
N GLY A 406 -16.74 15.02 10.80
CA GLY A 406 -16.47 15.51 9.45
C GLY A 406 -16.03 16.98 9.39
N GLU A 407 -15.65 17.58 10.52
CA GLU A 407 -15.13 18.95 10.55
C GLU A 407 -14.01 19.13 9.54
N ARG A 408 -14.06 20.24 8.78
CA ARG A 408 -13.02 20.58 7.82
C ARG A 408 -11.77 21.06 8.51
N LEU A 409 -10.67 20.35 8.35
CA LEU A 409 -9.38 20.62 8.98
C LEU A 409 -8.32 20.97 7.95
N LYS A 410 -7.37 21.84 8.34
CA LYS A 410 -6.16 22.13 7.55
C LYS A 410 -5.11 21.05 7.81
N ILE A 411 -4.38 20.68 6.75
CA ILE A 411 -3.31 19.70 6.82
C ILE A 411 -1.96 20.42 6.85
N PRO A 412 -1.09 20.13 7.82
CA PRO A 412 0.27 20.66 7.87
C PRO A 412 1.04 20.36 6.59
N GLN A 413 1.77 21.37 6.07
CA GLN A 413 2.52 21.25 4.83
C GLN A 413 4.00 21.05 5.11
N LEU A 414 4.54 19.91 4.67
CA LEU A 414 5.94 19.52 4.83
C LEU A 414 6.63 19.55 3.47
N LYS A 415 7.48 20.56 3.25
CA LYS A 415 8.19 20.75 1.98
C LYS A 415 9.69 20.71 2.23
N MET A 416 10.41 19.95 1.43
CA MET A 416 11.87 19.88 1.51
C MET A 416 12.55 21.16 1.01
N TRP A 417 11.91 21.94 0.17
CA TRP A 417 12.31 23.25 -0.42
C TRP A 417 11.57 23.50 -1.73
#